data_990e2fbeed081a575e82faf172627819
#
_entry.id   990e2fbeed081a575e82faf172627819
#
_cell.length_a   1.000
_cell.length_b   1.000
_cell.length_c   1.000
_cell.angle_alpha   90.00
_cell.angle_beta   90.00
_cell.angle_gamma   90.00
#
_symmetry.space_group_name_H-M   'P 1'
#
loop_
_entity.id
_entity.type
_entity.pdbx_description
1 polymer ?
#
loop_
_entity_poly.entity_id
_entity_poly.type
_entity_poly.pdbx_seq_one_letter_code
_entity_poly.pdbx_strand_id
1 'polypeptide(L)'
;MTALPLQQLIASFDRSGLPKILQVCSGVYFQGSVYEISGSEVSFSTGDLIKVIDIELLSVSCEDLGLFKVVPEEMPYSTLEEMLSLRPVGLDSCLPFTFTSRSRIDVGSYTLGANTALTVLSVERHAGKEDLVRCHVRGQQEVSAEVCLPLSLHGEFRECESEECFTVQEILSSPCLCSRRFRFVNTTKSQRPLVLSPIYQVAAVMNLRKNIFKFPSSLEVDVVDVTETCGDVDFVTPLSLTEVLSQPEESFPTVVEILEGPDTHSPFRCSWLPELTKDSRVIFHKIGTSAVVLLSSLRGRKTQQHFLVSQQYGGRFRRRPREFDSAYELYVASMQAPGLKVAVTRSCEEDEEEGLPALSVGDQLEVVRCDTVELARDEEVEREDGSEEIFLPLYMQGHFVEVIADNKKYRLKELGEQFSWPLDVKVVSRDAKLEADPLVGFPCLRIEAAMLEPSIQASFLHRPDHRFEMLTQWLSMSVSFTREALPWPAGQTPECHADLVTEVTDTFLYEFRKQGNSDAPPPPRPPKRNLSSATSSNTSSKKTSKARKSREPDKSVPTKEMAALTLNKRRPPAPPTPVSTPFPCMHDSERDV
;
A
#
# COMPACT_ATOMS: atom_id res chain seq x y z
N MET A 1 35.35 -26.64 -0.22
CA MET A 1 34.64 -25.46 -0.82
C MET A 1 35.66 -24.33 -0.94
N THR A 2 35.66 -23.61 -2.03
CA THR A 2 36.61 -22.52 -2.29
C THR A 2 36.06 -21.22 -1.70
N ALA A 3 36.88 -20.50 -0.96
CA ALA A 3 36.48 -19.17 -0.45
C ALA A 3 36.37 -18.19 -1.63
N LEU A 4 35.34 -17.39 -1.62
CA LEU A 4 35.02 -16.38 -2.63
C LEU A 4 34.86 -15.00 -1.95
N PRO A 5 35.19 -13.91 -2.67
CA PRO A 5 34.83 -12.57 -2.20
C PRO A 5 33.35 -12.46 -1.94
N LEU A 6 32.96 -11.82 -0.84
CA LEU A 6 31.57 -11.66 -0.42
C LEU A 6 30.70 -11.11 -1.55
N GLN A 7 31.16 -10.07 -2.26
CA GLN A 7 30.42 -9.46 -3.36
C GLN A 7 30.10 -10.46 -4.47
N GLN A 8 31.08 -11.31 -4.82
CA GLN A 8 30.89 -12.30 -5.88
C GLN A 8 29.91 -13.39 -5.45
N LEU A 9 30.01 -13.86 -4.20
CA LEU A 9 29.11 -14.88 -3.67
C LEU A 9 27.68 -14.36 -3.55
N ILE A 10 27.48 -13.16 -2.98
CA ILE A 10 26.14 -12.54 -2.85
C ILE A 10 25.50 -12.27 -4.21
N ALA A 11 26.29 -11.85 -5.21
CA ALA A 11 25.76 -11.63 -6.56
C ALA A 11 25.28 -12.93 -7.27
N SER A 12 25.76 -14.09 -6.80
CA SER A 12 25.34 -15.40 -7.32
C SER A 12 24.10 -15.96 -6.64
N PHE A 13 23.60 -15.34 -5.57
CA PHE A 13 22.44 -15.84 -4.85
C PHE A 13 21.13 -15.48 -5.55
N ASP A 14 20.26 -16.49 -5.65
CA ASP A 14 18.84 -16.23 -5.93
C ASP A 14 18.12 -15.95 -4.60
N ARG A 15 17.29 -14.91 -4.58
CA ARG A 15 16.46 -14.57 -3.42
C ARG A 15 15.57 -15.72 -2.96
N SER A 16 15.08 -16.54 -3.87
CA SER A 16 14.27 -17.71 -3.54
C SER A 16 15.05 -18.80 -2.79
N GLY A 17 16.38 -18.80 -2.88
CA GLY A 17 17.28 -19.74 -2.21
C GLY A 17 17.73 -19.31 -0.80
N LEU A 18 17.30 -18.15 -0.30
CA LEU A 18 17.57 -17.70 1.06
C LEU A 18 16.69 -18.45 2.07
N PRO A 19 17.12 -18.63 3.32
CA PRO A 19 18.36 -18.14 3.92
C PRO A 19 19.60 -18.99 3.58
N LYS A 20 20.79 -18.36 3.56
CA LYS A 20 22.09 -18.99 3.35
C LYS A 20 23.01 -18.73 4.54
N ILE A 21 23.84 -19.74 4.91
CA ILE A 21 24.80 -19.61 6.01
C ILE A 21 26.19 -19.49 5.41
N LEU A 22 26.85 -18.38 5.71
CA LEU A 22 28.20 -18.08 5.27
C LEU A 22 29.15 -18.17 6.45
N GLN A 23 30.38 -18.72 6.21
CA GLN A 23 31.46 -18.65 7.14
C GLN A 23 32.52 -17.67 6.63
N VAL A 24 32.93 -16.75 7.49
CA VAL A 24 34.03 -15.81 7.21
C VAL A 24 35.37 -16.55 7.21
N CYS A 25 36.11 -16.51 6.10
CA CYS A 25 37.36 -17.23 5.89
C CYS A 25 38.59 -16.36 6.06
N SER A 26 38.55 -15.11 5.61
CA SER A 26 39.62 -14.15 5.80
C SER A 26 39.25 -13.17 6.90
N GLY A 27 40.05 -13.15 7.96
CA GLY A 27 39.99 -12.05 8.92
C GLY A 27 40.64 -10.84 8.30
N VAL A 28 39.88 -10.04 7.58
CA VAL A 28 40.33 -8.68 7.34
C VAL A 28 40.24 -7.99 8.69
N TYR A 29 41.42 -7.61 9.21
CA TYR A 29 41.46 -6.63 10.28
C TYR A 29 40.81 -5.36 9.75
N PHE A 30 39.49 -5.26 9.89
CA PHE A 30 38.82 -4.01 9.66
C PHE A 30 39.30 -3.05 10.74
N GLN A 31 40.05 -2.07 10.35
CA GLN A 31 40.17 -0.83 11.11
C GLN A 31 38.86 0.00 11.03
N GLY A 32 37.81 -0.54 10.43
CA GLY A 32 36.49 0.05 10.34
C GLY A 32 35.45 -0.95 10.82
N SER A 33 34.78 -0.62 11.88
CA SER A 33 33.54 -1.24 12.29
C SER A 33 32.51 -1.11 11.16
N VAL A 34 31.76 -2.19 10.89
CA VAL A 34 30.59 -2.10 10.02
C VAL A 34 29.49 -1.41 10.85
N TYR A 35 29.14 -0.19 10.49
CA TYR A 35 28.08 0.55 11.15
C TYR A 35 26.75 0.04 10.62
N GLU A 36 25.92 -0.46 11.51
CA GLU A 36 24.52 -0.63 11.27
C GLU A 36 23.85 0.75 11.12
N ILE A 37 22.81 0.87 10.30
CA ILE A 37 22.01 2.11 10.15
C ILE A 37 21.43 2.57 11.49
N SER A 38 21.26 1.64 12.43
CA SER A 38 20.83 1.89 13.82
C SER A 38 21.95 2.31 14.78
N GLY A 39 23.22 2.35 14.33
CA GLY A 39 24.37 2.75 15.14
C GLY A 39 25.04 1.64 15.93
N SER A 40 24.70 0.38 15.71
CA SER A 40 25.39 -0.77 16.31
C SER A 40 26.63 -1.15 15.49
N GLU A 41 27.77 -1.30 16.14
CA GLU A 41 29.01 -1.75 15.48
C GLU A 41 29.02 -3.28 15.35
N VAL A 42 29.26 -3.77 14.15
CA VAL A 42 29.47 -5.20 13.87
C VAL A 42 30.86 -5.41 13.29
N SER A 43 31.65 -6.30 13.88
CA SER A 43 32.92 -6.72 13.36
C SER A 43 32.85 -8.19 12.93
N PHE A 44 33.43 -8.52 11.79
CA PHE A 44 33.61 -9.89 11.33
C PHE A 44 34.96 -10.43 11.74
N SER A 45 34.97 -11.66 12.19
CA SER A 45 36.19 -12.41 12.51
C SER A 45 36.22 -13.72 11.71
N THR A 46 37.42 -14.20 11.41
CA THR A 46 37.57 -15.52 10.78
C THR A 46 36.88 -16.60 11.62
N GLY A 47 36.04 -17.39 10.99
CA GLY A 47 35.25 -18.43 11.65
C GLY A 47 33.82 -17.99 12.02
N ASP A 48 33.51 -16.70 11.97
CA ASP A 48 32.17 -16.24 12.23
C ASP A 48 31.18 -16.84 11.23
N LEU A 49 30.01 -17.26 11.75
CA LEU A 49 28.91 -17.74 10.95
C LEU A 49 27.85 -16.64 10.82
N ILE A 50 27.47 -16.37 9.59
CA ILE A 50 26.52 -15.33 9.21
C ILE A 50 25.37 -16.00 8.45
N LYS A 51 24.14 -15.89 8.95
CA LYS A 51 22.95 -16.32 8.24
C LYS A 51 22.38 -15.14 7.46
N VAL A 52 22.54 -15.14 6.15
CA VAL A 52 21.97 -14.16 5.23
C VAL A 52 20.49 -14.46 5.08
N ILE A 53 19.66 -13.49 5.40
CA ILE A 53 18.19 -13.62 5.39
C ILE A 53 17.54 -12.85 4.24
N ASP A 54 18.14 -11.75 3.81
CA ASP A 54 17.69 -10.97 2.68
C ASP A 54 18.82 -10.22 2.00
N ILE A 55 18.65 -9.93 0.71
CA ILE A 55 19.57 -9.14 -0.10
C ILE A 55 18.77 -8.12 -0.92
N GLU A 56 19.12 -6.85 -0.82
CA GLU A 56 18.50 -5.76 -1.58
C GLU A 56 19.54 -5.07 -2.44
N LEU A 57 19.20 -4.79 -3.70
CA LEU A 57 20.06 -3.99 -4.56
C LEU A 57 20.07 -2.55 -4.04
N LEU A 58 21.25 -2.06 -3.64
CA LEU A 58 21.44 -0.66 -3.30
C LEU A 58 21.23 0.18 -4.56
N SER A 59 20.30 1.11 -4.55
CA SER A 59 20.06 2.02 -5.67
C SER A 59 21.30 2.86 -5.91
N VAL A 60 21.92 2.63 -7.07
CA VAL A 60 22.95 3.52 -7.59
C VAL A 60 22.22 4.69 -8.23
N SER A 61 22.38 5.92 -7.71
CA SER A 61 21.94 7.13 -8.38
C SER A 61 22.79 7.30 -9.64
N CYS A 62 22.24 6.93 -10.78
CA CYS A 62 22.87 7.13 -12.08
C CYS A 62 22.22 8.33 -12.73
N GLU A 63 22.96 9.44 -12.88
CA GLU A 63 22.46 10.66 -13.50
C GLU A 63 22.27 10.55 -15.02
N ASP A 64 22.80 9.51 -15.66
CA ASP A 64 22.72 9.29 -17.10
C ASP A 64 21.81 8.11 -17.46
N LEU A 65 20.70 8.43 -18.13
CA LEU A 65 19.74 7.48 -18.71
C LEU A 65 20.24 6.90 -20.05
N GLY A 66 21.54 6.67 -20.21
CA GLY A 66 22.12 6.18 -21.43
C GLY A 66 21.96 4.68 -21.66
N LEU A 67 22.15 4.27 -22.91
CA LEU A 67 22.20 2.88 -23.29
C LEU A 67 23.65 2.38 -23.33
N PHE A 68 23.85 1.13 -22.93
CA PHE A 68 25.14 0.47 -22.90
C PHE A 68 25.18 -0.72 -23.87
N LYS A 69 26.32 -0.92 -24.51
CA LYS A 69 26.60 -2.13 -25.28
C LYS A 69 27.65 -2.98 -24.56
N VAL A 70 27.53 -4.29 -24.64
CA VAL A 70 28.53 -5.22 -24.15
C VAL A 70 29.77 -5.13 -25.04
N VAL A 71 30.92 -5.00 -24.42
CA VAL A 71 32.24 -5.00 -25.08
C VAL A 71 32.91 -6.34 -24.86
N PRO A 72 33.32 -7.06 -25.92
CA PRO A 72 34.06 -8.31 -25.80
C PRO A 72 35.42 -8.14 -25.09
N GLU A 73 35.94 -9.23 -24.55
CA GLU A 73 37.30 -9.26 -24.04
C GLU A 73 38.32 -9.04 -25.17
N GLU A 74 39.37 -8.27 -24.89
CA GLU A 74 40.41 -7.97 -25.89
C GLU A 74 41.29 -9.20 -26.24
N MET A 75 41.55 -10.07 -25.27
CA MET A 75 42.32 -11.29 -25.43
C MET A 75 41.42 -12.44 -25.92
N PRO A 76 41.91 -13.25 -26.88
CA PRO A 76 41.16 -14.43 -27.30
C PRO A 76 41.22 -15.51 -26.22
N TYR A 77 40.18 -16.31 -26.14
CA TYR A 77 40.11 -17.49 -25.29
C TYR A 77 40.79 -18.69 -25.97
N SER A 78 41.47 -19.53 -25.18
CA SER A 78 42.21 -20.69 -25.70
C SER A 78 41.34 -21.92 -25.88
N THR A 79 40.19 -22.00 -25.16
CA THR A 79 39.23 -23.09 -25.28
C THR A 79 37.79 -22.54 -25.20
N LEU A 80 36.82 -23.32 -25.68
CA LEU A 80 35.40 -22.98 -25.50
C LEU A 80 34.97 -23.04 -24.04
N GLU A 81 35.55 -23.98 -23.28
CA GLU A 81 35.30 -24.10 -21.84
C GLU A 81 35.76 -22.83 -21.10
N GLU A 82 36.98 -22.33 -21.40
CA GLU A 82 37.49 -21.07 -20.84
C GLU A 82 36.52 -19.90 -21.15
N MET A 83 36.11 -19.77 -22.41
CA MET A 83 35.20 -18.70 -22.83
C MET A 83 33.86 -18.76 -22.11
N LEU A 84 33.33 -19.95 -21.83
CA LEU A 84 32.05 -20.15 -21.15
C LEU A 84 32.17 -20.10 -19.64
N SER A 85 33.31 -20.58 -19.05
CA SER A 85 33.53 -20.64 -17.60
C SER A 85 33.85 -19.29 -16.96
N LEU A 86 34.42 -18.35 -17.70
CA LEU A 86 34.67 -16.98 -17.24
C LEU A 86 33.39 -16.15 -17.09
N ARG A 87 32.25 -16.76 -17.28
CA ARG A 87 30.95 -16.15 -17.02
C ARG A 87 30.53 -16.40 -15.58
N PRO A 88 30.06 -15.39 -14.86
CA PRO A 88 29.85 -15.46 -13.41
C PRO A 88 28.74 -16.40 -12.95
N VAL A 89 27.89 -16.90 -13.85
CA VAL A 89 26.68 -17.66 -13.51
C VAL A 89 26.68 -19.07 -14.12
N GLY A 90 27.84 -19.59 -14.45
CA GLY A 90 27.98 -20.95 -14.97
C GLY A 90 27.77 -21.11 -16.47
N LEU A 91 28.01 -22.35 -16.96
CA LEU A 91 28.07 -22.68 -18.38
C LEU A 91 26.75 -22.42 -19.15
N ASP A 92 25.60 -22.52 -18.47
CA ASP A 92 24.28 -22.42 -19.10
C ASP A 92 23.66 -21.01 -19.03
N SER A 93 24.36 -20.09 -18.40
CA SER A 93 23.87 -18.72 -18.23
C SER A 93 24.30 -17.80 -19.38
N CYS A 94 23.47 -16.81 -19.71
CA CYS A 94 23.71 -15.82 -20.74
C CYS A 94 23.69 -16.34 -22.19
N LEU A 95 23.01 -17.41 -22.44
CA LEU A 95 22.74 -17.86 -23.81
C LEU A 95 21.48 -17.19 -24.38
N PRO A 96 21.45 -16.89 -25.68
CA PRO A 96 22.48 -17.10 -26.70
C PRO A 96 23.50 -15.95 -26.81
N PHE A 97 24.73 -16.26 -27.21
CA PHE A 97 25.74 -15.26 -27.58
C PHE A 97 26.53 -15.72 -28.80
N THR A 98 27.21 -14.81 -29.50
CA THR A 98 27.92 -15.08 -30.75
C THR A 98 29.42 -14.92 -30.53
N PHE A 99 30.18 -15.86 -31.12
CA PHE A 99 31.65 -15.83 -31.12
C PHE A 99 32.19 -16.20 -32.49
N THR A 100 33.45 -15.92 -32.73
CA THR A 100 34.21 -16.33 -33.90
C THR A 100 35.46 -17.06 -33.50
N SER A 101 35.93 -18.01 -34.35
CA SER A 101 37.25 -18.58 -34.24
C SER A 101 38.20 -17.95 -35.25
N ARG A 102 39.38 -17.57 -34.81
CA ARG A 102 40.42 -17.02 -35.70
C ARG A 102 41.02 -18.09 -36.60
N SER A 103 41.00 -19.33 -36.17
CA SER A 103 41.46 -20.51 -36.92
C SER A 103 40.26 -21.27 -37.50
N ARG A 104 40.54 -22.04 -38.54
CA ARG A 104 39.60 -23.01 -39.10
C ARG A 104 39.29 -24.10 -38.06
N ILE A 105 38.03 -24.46 -37.95
CA ILE A 105 37.55 -25.50 -37.04
C ILE A 105 37.15 -26.71 -37.86
N ASP A 106 37.79 -27.84 -37.65
CA ASP A 106 37.42 -29.11 -38.27
C ASP A 106 36.83 -30.04 -37.20
N VAL A 107 35.54 -30.31 -37.27
CA VAL A 107 34.82 -31.17 -36.32
C VAL A 107 34.01 -32.21 -37.09
N GLY A 108 34.46 -33.47 -37.02
CA GLY A 108 33.82 -34.57 -37.69
C GLY A 108 33.75 -34.36 -39.20
N SER A 109 32.52 -34.27 -39.76
CA SER A 109 32.28 -34.04 -41.18
C SER A 109 32.18 -32.58 -41.60
N TYR A 110 32.28 -31.66 -40.66
CA TYR A 110 32.10 -30.22 -40.90
C TYR A 110 33.41 -29.47 -40.77
N THR A 111 33.58 -28.56 -41.72
CA THR A 111 34.70 -27.62 -41.68
C THR A 111 34.14 -26.20 -41.64
N LEU A 112 34.42 -25.51 -40.56
CA LEU A 112 34.07 -24.12 -40.39
C LEU A 112 35.26 -23.23 -40.75
N GLY A 113 35.02 -22.25 -41.62
CA GLY A 113 36.07 -21.30 -41.99
C GLY A 113 36.49 -20.40 -40.82
N ALA A 114 37.72 -19.86 -40.92
CA ALA A 114 38.15 -18.83 -39.98
C ALA A 114 37.19 -17.62 -39.97
N ASN A 115 36.95 -17.05 -38.82
CA ASN A 115 36.01 -15.91 -38.56
C ASN A 115 34.53 -16.20 -38.90
N THR A 116 34.13 -17.47 -39.01
CA THR A 116 32.71 -17.83 -39.09
C THR A 116 32.07 -17.52 -37.73
N ALA A 117 30.97 -16.75 -37.77
CA ALA A 117 30.24 -16.41 -36.53
C ALA A 117 29.33 -17.56 -36.12
N LEU A 118 29.47 -17.97 -34.87
CA LEU A 118 28.76 -19.07 -34.22
C LEU A 118 27.96 -18.53 -33.07
N THR A 119 26.65 -18.78 -33.01
CA THR A 119 25.80 -18.40 -31.87
C THR A 119 25.58 -19.61 -31.02
N VAL A 120 25.96 -19.54 -29.75
CA VAL A 120 25.74 -20.60 -28.76
C VAL A 120 24.27 -20.67 -28.41
N LEU A 121 23.66 -21.86 -28.52
CA LEU A 121 22.26 -22.13 -28.21
C LEU A 121 22.10 -22.81 -26.85
N SER A 122 22.91 -23.84 -26.60
CA SER A 122 22.88 -24.61 -25.34
C SER A 122 24.19 -25.33 -25.09
N VAL A 123 24.40 -25.73 -23.84
CA VAL A 123 25.49 -26.64 -23.45
C VAL A 123 24.86 -27.98 -23.08
N GLU A 124 25.27 -29.05 -23.77
CA GLU A 124 24.79 -30.41 -23.53
C GLU A 124 25.79 -31.17 -22.68
N ARG A 125 25.41 -31.51 -21.45
CA ARG A 125 26.19 -32.29 -20.53
C ARG A 125 25.86 -33.78 -20.63
N HIS A 126 26.86 -34.61 -20.82
CA HIS A 126 26.67 -36.04 -20.95
C HIS A 126 27.42 -36.79 -19.86
N ALA A 127 26.72 -37.52 -19.00
CA ALA A 127 27.38 -38.36 -17.99
C ALA A 127 28.33 -39.38 -18.62
N GLY A 128 29.62 -39.21 -18.37
CA GLY A 128 30.68 -40.11 -18.88
C GLY A 128 31.09 -39.89 -20.33
N LYS A 129 30.69 -38.80 -20.96
CA LYS A 129 31.14 -38.32 -22.28
C LYS A 129 31.56 -36.88 -22.19
N GLU A 130 32.26 -36.41 -23.23
CA GLU A 130 32.68 -35.02 -23.37
C GLU A 130 31.43 -34.11 -23.51
N ASP A 131 31.45 -33.01 -22.80
CA ASP A 131 30.35 -32.00 -22.87
C ASP A 131 30.44 -31.24 -24.20
N LEU A 132 29.31 -30.99 -24.82
CA LEU A 132 29.18 -30.38 -26.13
C LEU A 132 28.46 -29.03 -26.05
N VAL A 133 28.90 -28.10 -26.91
CA VAL A 133 28.23 -26.81 -27.11
C VAL A 133 27.50 -26.87 -28.42
N ARG A 134 26.18 -26.71 -28.40
CA ARG A 134 25.36 -26.58 -29.60
C ARG A 134 25.39 -25.12 -30.06
N CYS A 135 25.85 -24.94 -31.30
CA CYS A 135 25.99 -23.62 -31.93
C CYS A 135 25.20 -23.54 -33.24
N HIS A 136 24.64 -22.36 -33.50
CA HIS A 136 24.06 -22.01 -34.79
C HIS A 136 25.10 -21.25 -35.63
N VAL A 137 25.29 -21.66 -36.89
CA VAL A 137 26.21 -21.01 -37.82
C VAL A 137 25.53 -19.80 -38.49
N ARG A 138 26.04 -18.61 -38.27
CA ARG A 138 25.47 -17.36 -38.79
C ARG A 138 26.01 -17.09 -40.23
N GLY A 139 25.15 -16.97 -41.20
CA GLY A 139 25.55 -16.54 -42.58
C GLY A 139 25.38 -17.52 -43.74
N GLN A 140 24.83 -18.71 -43.52
CA GLN A 140 24.44 -19.60 -44.62
C GLN A 140 22.93 -19.51 -44.88
N GLN A 141 22.55 -19.04 -46.08
CA GLN A 141 21.20 -18.61 -46.43
C GLN A 141 20.14 -19.73 -46.58
N GLU A 142 20.46 -21.02 -46.54
CA GLU A 142 19.49 -22.06 -46.91
C GLU A 142 19.31 -23.25 -45.96
N VAL A 143 20.16 -23.41 -44.98
CA VAL A 143 19.93 -24.43 -43.91
C VAL A 143 20.46 -23.87 -42.60
N SER A 144 19.63 -23.85 -41.57
CA SER A 144 20.09 -23.55 -40.22
C SER A 144 21.01 -24.69 -39.78
N ALA A 145 22.30 -24.56 -40.08
CA ALA A 145 23.28 -25.54 -39.71
C ALA A 145 23.59 -25.40 -38.24
N GLU A 146 23.07 -26.30 -37.44
CA GLU A 146 23.50 -26.47 -36.06
C GLU A 146 24.72 -27.36 -36.00
N VAL A 147 25.73 -26.93 -35.26
CA VAL A 147 26.98 -27.66 -35.05
C VAL A 147 27.19 -27.86 -33.56
N CYS A 148 27.56 -29.10 -33.18
CA CYS A 148 27.96 -29.43 -31.83
C CYS A 148 29.47 -29.43 -31.73
N LEU A 149 30.05 -28.58 -30.87
CA LEU A 149 31.50 -28.45 -30.66
C LEU A 149 31.84 -28.96 -29.28
N PRO A 150 32.97 -29.72 -29.12
CA PRO A 150 33.44 -30.10 -27.80
C PRO A 150 33.81 -28.88 -26.96
N LEU A 151 33.48 -28.88 -25.68
CA LEU A 151 33.92 -27.83 -24.74
C LEU A 151 35.43 -27.72 -24.64
N SER A 152 36.12 -28.84 -24.74
CA SER A 152 37.57 -28.94 -24.72
C SER A 152 38.26 -28.44 -26.00
N LEU A 153 37.50 -28.03 -27.02
CA LEU A 153 38.04 -27.58 -28.30
C LEU A 153 39.02 -26.41 -28.10
N HIS A 154 40.25 -26.64 -28.53
CA HIS A 154 41.30 -25.62 -28.53
C HIS A 154 41.25 -24.74 -29.76
N GLY A 155 41.46 -23.45 -29.56
CA GLY A 155 41.46 -22.46 -30.63
C GLY A 155 41.69 -21.04 -30.11
N GLU A 156 41.65 -20.08 -31.04
CA GLU A 156 41.62 -18.67 -30.66
C GLU A 156 40.18 -18.16 -30.84
N PHE A 157 39.40 -18.19 -29.77
CA PHE A 157 38.01 -17.80 -29.79
C PHE A 157 37.86 -16.35 -29.36
N ARG A 158 37.01 -15.60 -30.09
CA ARG A 158 36.64 -14.21 -29.73
C ARG A 158 35.15 -14.04 -29.73
N GLU A 159 34.67 -13.43 -28.70
CA GLU A 159 33.27 -13.04 -28.62
C GLU A 159 32.98 -11.89 -29.59
N CYS A 160 31.84 -11.94 -30.25
CA CYS A 160 31.38 -10.86 -31.12
C CYS A 160 30.70 -9.76 -30.31
N GLU A 161 30.88 -8.51 -30.75
CA GLU A 161 30.15 -7.39 -30.17
C GLU A 161 28.65 -7.58 -30.41
N SER A 162 27.83 -7.41 -29.36
CA SER A 162 26.38 -7.50 -29.46
C SER A 162 25.80 -6.22 -30.06
N GLU A 163 24.80 -6.37 -30.91
CA GLU A 163 23.99 -5.24 -31.40
C GLU A 163 23.01 -4.74 -30.33
N GLU A 164 22.79 -5.52 -29.30
CA GLU A 164 21.84 -5.20 -28.24
C GLU A 164 22.35 -4.09 -27.32
N CYS A 165 21.44 -3.22 -26.93
CA CYS A 165 21.70 -2.12 -26.02
C CYS A 165 20.90 -2.32 -24.74
N PHE A 166 21.52 -2.09 -23.61
CA PHE A 166 20.95 -2.33 -22.29
C PHE A 166 20.91 -1.05 -21.48
N THR A 167 19.86 -0.89 -20.70
CA THR A 167 19.78 0.12 -19.63
C THR A 167 20.56 -0.35 -18.41
N VAL A 168 20.93 0.57 -17.51
CA VAL A 168 21.57 0.21 -16.23
C VAL A 168 20.67 -0.75 -15.43
N GLN A 169 19.36 -0.54 -15.46
CA GLN A 169 18.42 -1.38 -14.74
C GLN A 169 18.40 -2.82 -15.27
N GLU A 170 18.40 -3.01 -16.58
CA GLU A 170 18.49 -4.33 -17.21
C GLU A 170 19.81 -5.02 -16.89
N ILE A 171 20.92 -4.27 -16.91
CA ILE A 171 22.25 -4.80 -16.55
C ILE A 171 22.24 -5.28 -15.09
N LEU A 172 21.78 -4.45 -14.15
CA LEU A 172 21.78 -4.79 -12.73
C LEU A 172 20.79 -5.89 -12.35
N SER A 173 19.73 -6.06 -13.14
CA SER A 173 18.73 -7.12 -12.93
C SER A 173 19.17 -8.47 -13.48
N SER A 174 20.21 -8.50 -14.33
CA SER A 174 20.69 -9.71 -14.96
C SER A 174 22.07 -10.11 -14.41
N PRO A 175 22.17 -11.19 -13.64
CA PRO A 175 23.46 -11.70 -13.16
C PRO A 175 24.47 -11.92 -14.29
N CYS A 176 23.98 -12.28 -15.46
CA CYS A 176 24.78 -12.50 -16.64
C CYS A 176 25.43 -11.23 -17.20
N LEU A 177 24.77 -10.10 -17.08
CA LEU A 177 25.26 -8.83 -17.58
C LEU A 177 26.18 -8.13 -16.57
N CYS A 178 25.96 -8.34 -15.26
CA CYS A 178 26.70 -7.65 -14.20
C CYS A 178 28.23 -7.81 -14.26
N SER A 179 28.74 -8.90 -14.82
CA SER A 179 30.18 -9.16 -14.95
C SER A 179 30.75 -8.77 -16.31
N ARG A 180 29.93 -8.30 -17.21
CA ARG A 180 30.35 -7.93 -18.55
C ARG A 180 30.97 -6.53 -18.54
N ARG A 181 31.75 -6.26 -19.60
CA ARG A 181 32.27 -4.93 -19.89
C ARG A 181 31.31 -4.18 -20.77
N PHE A 182 31.13 -2.91 -20.51
CA PHE A 182 30.17 -2.07 -21.20
C PHE A 182 30.81 -0.82 -21.79
N ARG A 183 30.21 -0.31 -22.85
CA ARG A 183 30.52 0.99 -23.44
C ARG A 183 29.22 1.77 -23.65
N PHE A 184 29.27 3.06 -23.37
CA PHE A 184 28.18 3.97 -23.67
C PHE A 184 27.95 4.10 -25.16
N VAL A 185 26.69 4.01 -25.60
CA VAL A 185 26.34 4.07 -27.04
C VAL A 185 26.48 5.49 -27.62
N ASN A 186 26.21 6.52 -26.83
CA ASN A 186 26.06 7.90 -27.30
C ASN A 186 27.28 8.82 -27.12
N THR A 187 28.47 8.30 -26.83
CA THR A 187 29.64 9.13 -26.62
C THR A 187 30.64 9.02 -27.79
N THR A 188 30.99 10.17 -28.36
CA THR A 188 32.02 10.32 -29.39
C THR A 188 33.46 10.22 -28.88
N LYS A 189 33.65 10.05 -27.58
CA LYS A 189 34.96 9.90 -26.96
C LYS A 189 35.21 8.41 -26.69
N SER A 190 36.40 7.95 -27.09
CA SER A 190 36.92 6.62 -26.73
C SER A 190 36.99 6.50 -25.20
N GLN A 191 35.95 5.95 -24.61
CA GLN A 191 35.89 5.66 -23.17
C GLN A 191 36.42 4.25 -22.93
N ARG A 192 37.15 4.09 -21.83
CA ARG A 192 37.55 2.77 -21.35
C ARG A 192 36.29 1.94 -21.07
N PRO A 193 36.32 0.63 -21.34
CA PRO A 193 35.21 -0.23 -20.94
C PRO A 193 34.92 -0.13 -19.44
N LEU A 194 33.64 -0.12 -19.09
CA LEU A 194 33.16 -0.04 -17.72
C LEU A 194 32.67 -1.42 -17.29
N VAL A 195 32.94 -1.82 -16.07
CA VAL A 195 32.33 -2.97 -15.42
C VAL A 195 31.36 -2.44 -14.37
N LEU A 196 30.11 -2.83 -14.49
CA LEU A 196 29.04 -2.44 -13.57
C LEU A 196 28.80 -3.62 -12.63
N SER A 197 29.29 -3.52 -11.41
CA SER A 197 29.07 -4.55 -10.39
C SER A 197 27.97 -4.10 -9.43
N PRO A 198 26.90 -4.87 -9.26
CA PRO A 198 25.86 -4.53 -8.30
C PRO A 198 26.43 -4.61 -6.88
N ILE A 199 26.06 -3.63 -6.07
CA ILE A 199 26.31 -3.65 -4.64
C ILE A 199 24.95 -3.90 -3.97
N TYR A 200 24.91 -4.96 -3.17
CA TYR A 200 23.71 -5.33 -2.43
C TYR A 200 23.85 -4.90 -0.97
N GLN A 201 22.75 -4.49 -0.38
CA GLN A 201 22.60 -4.44 1.06
C GLN A 201 22.20 -5.83 1.54
N VAL A 202 23.02 -6.41 2.37
CA VAL A 202 22.81 -7.75 2.92
C VAL A 202 22.22 -7.61 4.31
N ALA A 203 21.06 -8.21 4.55
CA ALA A 203 20.48 -8.35 5.87
C ALA A 203 20.85 -9.75 6.41
N ALA A 204 21.44 -9.80 7.59
CA ALA A 204 21.92 -11.05 8.15
C ALA A 204 21.86 -11.10 9.69
N VAL A 205 22.01 -12.31 10.22
CA VAL A 205 22.14 -12.58 11.65
C VAL A 205 23.44 -13.33 11.89
N MET A 206 24.22 -12.92 12.86
CA MET A 206 25.38 -13.68 13.31
C MET A 206 24.99 -14.74 14.32
N ASN A 207 25.73 -15.86 14.32
CA ASN A 207 25.59 -16.86 15.36
C ASN A 207 25.80 -16.24 16.76
N LEU A 208 24.96 -16.61 17.73
CA LEU A 208 24.93 -16.09 19.10
C LEU A 208 24.51 -14.61 19.23
N ARG A 209 24.15 -13.94 18.16
CA ARG A 209 23.57 -12.59 18.21
C ARG A 209 22.10 -12.61 17.81
N LYS A 210 21.32 -11.73 18.42
CA LYS A 210 19.86 -11.66 18.22
C LYS A 210 19.44 -10.53 17.26
N ASN A 211 20.39 -9.75 16.78
CA ASN A 211 20.10 -8.58 15.98
C ASN A 211 20.27 -8.89 14.49
N ILE A 212 19.35 -8.42 13.69
CA ILE A 212 19.56 -8.26 12.26
C ILE A 212 20.52 -7.09 12.10
N PHE A 213 21.54 -7.27 11.30
CA PHE A 213 22.42 -6.20 10.89
C PHE A 213 22.50 -6.15 9.38
N LYS A 214 22.70 -4.95 8.86
CA LYS A 214 22.75 -4.68 7.42
C LYS A 214 24.13 -4.19 7.06
N PHE A 215 24.71 -4.74 5.99
CA PHE A 215 26.02 -4.36 5.50
C PHE A 215 26.08 -4.44 3.98
N PRO A 216 26.95 -3.67 3.32
CA PRO A 216 27.10 -3.74 1.87
C PRO A 216 27.89 -4.98 1.45
N SER A 217 27.50 -5.59 0.35
CA SER A 217 28.21 -6.74 -0.22
C SER A 217 29.64 -6.41 -0.70
N SER A 218 29.96 -5.12 -0.86
CA SER A 218 31.30 -4.65 -1.27
C SER A 218 32.36 -4.71 -0.18
N LEU A 219 32.04 -5.28 1.00
CA LEU A 219 33.06 -5.52 2.03
C LEU A 219 34.12 -6.49 1.53
N GLU A 220 35.37 -6.14 1.76
CA GLU A 220 36.55 -6.95 1.37
C GLU A 220 36.73 -8.15 2.33
N VAL A 221 35.79 -9.09 2.28
CA VAL A 221 35.78 -10.30 3.11
C VAL A 221 35.61 -11.51 2.20
N ASP A 222 36.38 -12.55 2.42
CA ASP A 222 36.21 -13.85 1.77
C ASP A 222 35.32 -14.75 2.62
N VAL A 223 34.37 -15.38 1.99
CA VAL A 223 33.37 -16.22 2.65
C VAL A 223 33.16 -17.54 1.90
N VAL A 224 32.67 -18.54 2.62
CA VAL A 224 32.25 -19.84 2.07
C VAL A 224 30.81 -20.10 2.42
N ASP A 225 30.02 -20.58 1.46
CA ASP A 225 28.66 -21.08 1.73
C ASP A 225 28.75 -22.42 2.48
N VAL A 226 28.32 -22.44 3.73
CA VAL A 226 28.29 -23.61 4.62
C VAL A 226 26.86 -24.02 4.98
N THR A 227 25.88 -23.62 4.19
CA THR A 227 24.45 -23.87 4.46
C THR A 227 24.17 -25.36 4.70
N GLU A 228 24.75 -26.25 3.89
CA GLU A 228 24.54 -27.69 4.01
C GLU A 228 25.21 -28.33 5.24
N THR A 229 26.32 -27.77 5.69
CA THR A 229 27.13 -28.34 6.79
C THR A 229 26.79 -27.72 8.15
N CYS A 230 26.21 -26.54 8.19
CA CYS A 230 25.89 -25.79 9.39
C CYS A 230 24.37 -25.60 9.60
N GLY A 231 23.54 -26.43 8.97
CA GLY A 231 22.08 -26.37 9.12
C GLY A 231 21.58 -26.57 10.56
N ASP A 232 22.34 -27.28 11.38
CA ASP A 232 22.02 -27.54 12.80
C ASP A 232 22.42 -26.40 13.75
N VAL A 233 23.13 -25.37 13.26
CA VAL A 233 23.53 -24.24 14.08
C VAL A 233 22.32 -23.40 14.44
N ASP A 234 22.14 -23.19 15.74
CA ASP A 234 20.99 -22.41 16.26
C ASP A 234 21.22 -20.90 16.02
N PHE A 235 20.59 -20.38 14.99
CA PHE A 235 20.50 -18.95 14.74
C PHE A 235 19.15 -18.43 15.26
N VAL A 236 19.18 -17.30 15.93
CA VAL A 236 17.95 -16.59 16.23
C VAL A 236 17.38 -16.13 14.89
N THR A 237 16.28 -16.74 14.46
CA THR A 237 15.62 -16.39 13.19
C THR A 237 14.66 -15.23 13.45
N PRO A 238 14.97 -14.02 12.99
CA PRO A 238 14.04 -12.92 13.05
C PRO A 238 12.90 -13.16 12.07
N LEU A 239 11.68 -12.96 12.53
CA LEU A 239 10.45 -13.05 11.76
C LEU A 239 9.75 -11.70 11.80
N SER A 240 9.34 -11.20 10.66
CA SER A 240 8.38 -10.12 10.55
C SER A 240 7.00 -10.61 10.99
N LEU A 241 6.08 -9.72 11.36
CA LEU A 241 4.71 -10.11 11.71
C LEU A 241 3.99 -10.82 10.56
N THR A 242 4.33 -10.49 9.31
CA THR A 242 3.78 -11.18 8.13
C THR A 242 4.27 -12.62 8.03
N GLU A 243 5.55 -12.87 8.34
CA GLU A 243 6.09 -14.24 8.37
C GLU A 243 5.53 -15.05 9.53
N VAL A 244 5.24 -14.39 10.67
CA VAL A 244 4.52 -15.02 11.78
C VAL A 244 3.13 -15.50 11.38
N LEU A 245 2.39 -14.73 10.56
CA LEU A 245 1.09 -15.16 10.02
C LEU A 245 1.17 -16.40 9.12
N SER A 246 2.34 -16.66 8.55
CA SER A 246 2.56 -17.82 7.68
C SER A 246 2.93 -19.09 8.47
N GLN A 247 3.10 -18.99 9.78
CA GLN A 247 3.42 -20.15 10.63
C GLN A 247 2.17 -21.05 10.83
N PRO A 248 2.37 -22.36 11.03
CA PRO A 248 1.28 -23.28 11.35
C PRO A 248 0.52 -22.88 12.62
N GLU A 249 -0.78 -23.06 12.65
CA GLU A 249 -1.61 -22.75 13.83
C GLU A 249 -1.18 -23.52 15.09
N GLU A 250 -0.63 -24.72 14.92
CA GLU A 250 -0.12 -25.57 16.00
C GLU A 250 1.11 -24.97 16.71
N SER A 251 1.77 -24.00 16.08
CA SER A 251 2.89 -23.26 16.69
C SER A 251 2.43 -22.31 17.80
N PHE A 252 1.14 -22.12 17.96
CA PHE A 252 0.56 -21.20 18.95
C PHE A 252 -0.28 -21.95 20.01
N PRO A 253 -0.33 -21.48 21.26
CA PRO A 253 0.36 -20.29 21.80
C PRO A 253 1.86 -20.50 22.01
N THR A 254 2.66 -19.44 21.83
CA THR A 254 4.11 -19.49 21.98
C THR A 254 4.65 -18.18 22.56
N VAL A 255 5.78 -18.26 23.27
CA VAL A 255 6.50 -17.08 23.75
C VAL A 255 7.46 -16.60 22.66
N VAL A 256 7.37 -15.33 22.32
CA VAL A 256 8.28 -14.68 21.37
C VAL A 256 9.08 -13.58 22.06
N GLU A 257 10.28 -13.37 21.60
CA GLU A 257 11.14 -12.26 22.01
C GLU A 257 11.12 -11.20 20.91
N ILE A 258 10.96 -9.94 21.29
CA ILE A 258 10.98 -8.82 20.35
C ILE A 258 12.44 -8.48 20.05
N LEU A 259 12.83 -8.59 18.79
CA LEU A 259 14.18 -8.24 18.32
C LEU A 259 14.26 -6.76 17.93
N GLU A 260 13.22 -6.27 17.27
CA GLU A 260 13.02 -4.86 16.95
C GLU A 260 11.58 -4.49 17.27
N GLY A 261 11.42 -3.46 18.11
CA GLY A 261 10.11 -2.93 18.45
C GLY A 261 9.49 -2.14 17.32
N PRO A 262 8.19 -1.79 17.42
CA PRO A 262 7.51 -1.00 16.42
C PRO A 262 8.10 0.42 16.32
N ASP A 263 7.97 1.01 15.12
CA ASP A 263 8.43 2.38 14.86
C ASP A 263 7.82 3.39 15.86
N THR A 264 8.60 4.40 16.20
CA THR A 264 8.18 5.50 17.11
C THR A 264 6.98 6.30 16.57
N HIS A 265 6.70 6.22 15.27
CA HIS A 265 5.59 6.89 14.60
C HIS A 265 4.40 5.96 14.34
N SER A 266 4.22 4.95 15.17
CA SER A 266 3.07 4.04 15.07
C SER A 266 1.74 4.81 15.01
N PRO A 267 0.82 4.38 14.13
CA PRO A 267 -0.50 5.02 14.01
C PRO A 267 -1.45 4.70 15.18
N PHE A 268 -1.07 3.84 16.12
CA PHE A 268 -1.88 3.45 17.28
C PHE A 268 -1.57 4.27 18.53
N ARG A 269 -2.61 4.57 19.31
CA ARG A 269 -2.52 5.17 20.64
C ARG A 269 -3.11 4.21 21.67
N CYS A 270 -2.35 3.22 22.05
CA CYS A 270 -2.76 2.20 23.01
C CYS A 270 -1.72 2.03 24.11
N SER A 271 -2.17 1.56 25.27
CA SER A 271 -1.33 1.43 26.47
C SER A 271 -0.22 0.38 26.33
N TRP A 272 -0.46 -0.66 25.55
CA TRP A 272 0.47 -1.77 25.37
C TRP A 272 1.60 -1.47 24.36
N LEU A 273 1.41 -0.53 23.43
CA LEU A 273 2.38 -0.24 22.38
C LEU A 273 3.76 0.19 22.91
N PRO A 274 3.87 1.09 23.90
CA PRO A 274 5.17 1.48 24.46
C PRO A 274 5.91 0.34 25.19
N GLU A 275 5.23 -0.73 25.56
CA GLU A 275 5.82 -1.89 26.21
C GLU A 275 6.43 -2.90 25.22
N LEU A 276 6.11 -2.77 23.92
CA LEU A 276 6.70 -3.58 22.85
C LEU A 276 8.12 -3.09 22.52
N THR A 277 9.02 -3.26 23.47
CA THR A 277 10.41 -2.85 23.32
C THR A 277 11.31 -4.03 22.97
N LYS A 278 12.48 -3.73 22.42
CA LYS A 278 13.52 -4.72 22.17
C LYS A 278 13.81 -5.54 23.44
N ASP A 279 14.05 -6.83 23.27
CA ASP A 279 14.31 -7.84 24.32
C ASP A 279 13.10 -8.10 25.26
N SER A 280 11.96 -7.46 25.06
CA SER A 280 10.73 -7.80 25.79
C SER A 280 10.10 -9.08 25.23
N ARG A 281 9.37 -9.80 26.12
CA ARG A 281 8.75 -11.08 25.81
C ARG A 281 7.24 -10.98 25.80
N VAL A 282 6.66 -11.52 24.74
CA VAL A 282 5.23 -11.46 24.45
C VAL A 282 4.74 -12.87 24.11
N ILE A 283 3.55 -13.20 24.50
CA ILE A 283 2.90 -14.46 24.13
C ILE A 283 2.03 -14.19 22.91
N PHE A 284 2.29 -14.88 21.83
CA PHE A 284 1.39 -14.95 20.70
C PHE A 284 0.43 -16.11 20.90
N HIS A 285 -0.85 -15.80 21.10
CA HIS A 285 -1.86 -16.79 21.41
C HIS A 285 -2.41 -17.46 20.18
N LYS A 286 -2.66 -16.66 19.15
CA LYS A 286 -3.18 -17.15 17.87
C LYS A 286 -2.99 -16.11 16.77
N ILE A 287 -2.94 -16.58 15.55
CA ILE A 287 -2.97 -15.78 14.32
C ILE A 287 -4.37 -15.84 13.69
N GLY A 288 -4.73 -14.85 12.89
CA GLY A 288 -6.01 -14.84 12.19
C GLY A 288 -6.32 -13.51 11.53
N THR A 289 -7.60 -13.23 11.39
CA THR A 289 -8.11 -11.97 10.87
C THR A 289 -9.03 -11.33 11.89
N SER A 290 -8.88 -10.03 12.08
CA SER A 290 -9.72 -9.22 12.95
C SER A 290 -10.70 -8.40 12.15
N ALA A 291 -11.98 -8.56 12.48
CA ALA A 291 -13.03 -7.72 11.93
C ALA A 291 -13.18 -6.47 12.80
N VAL A 292 -12.72 -5.35 12.31
CA VAL A 292 -12.75 -4.06 13.00
C VAL A 292 -13.49 -3.01 12.20
N VAL A 293 -13.99 -2.01 12.91
CA VAL A 293 -14.74 -0.90 12.33
C VAL A 293 -14.05 0.41 12.74
N LEU A 294 -13.76 1.25 11.75
CA LEU A 294 -13.16 2.56 11.97
C LEU A 294 -14.25 3.60 12.29
N LEU A 295 -14.13 4.23 13.45
CA LEU A 295 -15.01 5.30 13.92
C LEU A 295 -14.23 6.61 14.07
N SER A 296 -14.87 7.71 13.68
CA SER A 296 -14.34 9.07 13.85
C SER A 296 -15.28 9.90 14.71
N SER A 297 -14.76 10.67 15.66
CA SER A 297 -15.58 11.58 16.45
C SER A 297 -16.01 12.78 15.62
N LEU A 298 -17.31 13.07 15.59
CA LEU A 298 -17.88 14.28 15.01
C LEU A 298 -18.31 15.19 16.15
N ARG A 299 -17.85 16.45 16.17
CA ARG A 299 -18.25 17.48 17.15
C ARG A 299 -17.86 17.20 18.61
N GLY A 300 -17.29 18.14 19.28
CA GLY A 300 -17.13 18.18 20.74
C GLY A 300 -15.73 18.42 21.28
N ARG A 301 -14.66 18.26 20.51
CA ARG A 301 -13.29 18.57 20.91
C ARG A 301 -12.54 19.32 19.80
N LYS A 302 -11.50 20.05 20.17
CA LYS A 302 -10.66 20.79 19.20
C LYS A 302 -9.95 19.88 18.19
N THR A 303 -9.73 18.61 18.53
CA THR A 303 -9.12 17.59 17.70
C THR A 303 -10.09 16.44 17.50
N GLN A 304 -10.21 15.95 16.29
CA GLN A 304 -10.95 14.75 15.95
C GLN A 304 -10.22 13.53 16.53
N GLN A 305 -10.97 12.57 17.04
CA GLN A 305 -10.44 11.30 17.56
C GLN A 305 -10.95 10.16 16.70
N HIS A 306 -10.10 9.16 16.48
CA HIS A 306 -10.42 7.99 15.67
C HIS A 306 -10.22 6.73 16.49
N PHE A 307 -11.08 5.74 16.26
CA PHE A 307 -11.09 4.50 17.02
C PHE A 307 -11.26 3.31 16.07
N LEU A 308 -10.48 2.27 16.28
CA LEU A 308 -10.76 0.94 15.76
C LEU A 308 -11.54 0.16 16.80
N VAL A 309 -12.69 -0.32 16.41
CA VAL A 309 -13.62 -1.03 17.30
C VAL A 309 -13.83 -2.44 16.78
N SER A 310 -13.56 -3.43 17.62
CA SER A 310 -13.84 -4.83 17.29
C SER A 310 -15.33 -5.05 17.05
N GLN A 311 -15.69 -5.88 16.07
CA GLN A 311 -17.09 -6.29 15.88
C GLN A 311 -17.68 -7.02 17.09
N GLN A 312 -16.84 -7.50 18.02
CA GLN A 312 -17.27 -8.13 19.27
C GLN A 312 -17.68 -7.12 20.35
N TYR A 313 -17.50 -5.83 20.10
CA TYR A 313 -17.92 -4.78 21.02
C TYR A 313 -19.42 -4.91 21.37
N GLY A 314 -19.70 -5.06 22.66
CA GLY A 314 -21.05 -5.35 23.18
C GLY A 314 -21.92 -4.13 23.40
N GLY A 315 -21.40 -2.92 23.23
CA GLY A 315 -22.14 -1.69 23.35
C GLY A 315 -23.26 -1.55 22.31
N ARG A 316 -24.20 -0.63 22.57
CA ARG A 316 -25.33 -0.38 21.67
C ARG A 316 -25.27 1.02 21.11
N PHE A 317 -25.55 1.12 19.85
CA PHE A 317 -25.57 2.35 19.07
C PHE A 317 -27.01 2.72 18.64
N ARG A 318 -27.24 4.01 18.54
CA ARG A 318 -28.43 4.57 17.88
C ARG A 318 -27.95 5.41 16.70
N ARG A 319 -28.64 5.31 15.56
CA ARG A 319 -28.37 6.16 14.42
C ARG A 319 -28.56 7.63 14.76
N ARG A 320 -27.73 8.48 14.19
CA ARG A 320 -27.85 9.94 14.27
C ARG A 320 -28.08 10.48 12.88
N PRO A 321 -29.02 11.42 12.74
CA PRO A 321 -29.24 12.07 11.46
C PRO A 321 -27.98 12.84 11.05
N ARG A 322 -27.61 12.70 9.79
CA ARG A 322 -26.55 13.50 9.17
C ARG A 322 -27.09 14.91 8.93
N GLU A 323 -26.23 15.90 9.07
CA GLU A 323 -26.53 17.29 8.78
C GLU A 323 -25.73 17.70 7.55
N PHE A 324 -26.33 18.49 6.67
CA PHE A 324 -25.74 18.94 5.41
C PHE A 324 -25.93 20.44 5.30
N ASP A 325 -24.86 21.15 4.95
CA ASP A 325 -24.84 22.61 4.84
C ASP A 325 -24.95 23.11 3.39
N SER A 326 -25.06 22.20 2.41
CA SER A 326 -25.19 22.54 1.00
C SER A 326 -25.88 21.43 0.19
N ALA A 327 -26.43 21.80 -0.98
CA ALA A 327 -26.94 20.84 -1.96
C ALA A 327 -25.85 19.92 -2.50
N TYR A 328 -24.59 20.40 -2.56
CA TYR A 328 -23.45 19.57 -2.96
C TYR A 328 -23.18 18.44 -1.95
N GLU A 329 -23.26 18.70 -0.66
CA GLU A 329 -23.11 17.65 0.36
C GLU A 329 -24.24 16.61 0.29
N LEU A 330 -25.48 17.05 -0.01
CA LEU A 330 -26.60 16.13 -0.28
C LEU A 330 -26.30 15.24 -1.49
N TYR A 331 -25.77 15.84 -2.56
CA TYR A 331 -25.39 15.09 -3.75
C TYR A 331 -24.35 14.01 -3.44
N VAL A 332 -23.25 14.38 -2.77
CA VAL A 332 -22.20 13.42 -2.38
C VAL A 332 -22.76 12.31 -1.50
N ALA A 333 -23.65 12.65 -0.56
CA ALA A 333 -24.26 11.67 0.32
C ALA A 333 -25.26 10.75 -0.41
N SER A 334 -25.99 11.26 -1.40
CA SER A 334 -26.95 10.48 -2.18
C SER A 334 -26.28 9.45 -3.09
N MET A 335 -25.05 9.71 -3.55
CA MET A 335 -24.25 8.73 -4.31
C MET A 335 -23.98 7.46 -3.51
N GLN A 336 -23.89 7.58 -2.18
CA GLN A 336 -23.63 6.46 -1.26
C GLN A 336 -24.94 5.85 -0.70
N ALA A 337 -26.02 6.64 -0.66
CA ALA A 337 -27.32 6.25 -0.13
C ALA A 337 -28.45 6.72 -1.07
N PRO A 338 -28.80 5.94 -2.10
CA PRO A 338 -29.92 6.28 -2.99
C PRO A 338 -31.23 6.46 -2.23
N GLY A 339 -32.04 7.47 -2.62
CA GLY A 339 -33.29 7.78 -1.94
C GLY A 339 -33.10 8.48 -0.58
N LEU A 340 -32.03 9.23 -0.40
CA LEU A 340 -31.78 10.02 0.80
C LEU A 340 -32.92 11.00 1.05
N LYS A 341 -33.51 10.91 2.25
CA LYS A 341 -34.60 11.82 2.70
C LYS A 341 -34.05 12.80 3.73
N VAL A 342 -34.29 14.07 3.52
CA VAL A 342 -33.87 15.14 4.41
C VAL A 342 -35.00 16.09 4.74
N ALA A 343 -34.92 16.74 5.89
CA ALA A 343 -35.82 17.84 6.28
C ALA A 343 -35.03 19.15 6.26
N VAL A 344 -35.66 20.19 5.78
CA VAL A 344 -35.14 21.56 5.79
C VAL A 344 -35.20 22.10 7.22
N THR A 345 -34.10 22.59 7.75
CA THR A 345 -34.03 23.14 9.11
C THR A 345 -33.88 24.66 9.14
N ARG A 346 -33.59 25.27 8.00
CA ARG A 346 -33.54 26.73 7.82
C ARG A 346 -34.21 27.10 6.50
N SER A 347 -35.16 28.02 6.56
CA SER A 347 -35.86 28.51 5.37
C SER A 347 -34.89 29.22 4.40
N CYS A 348 -35.13 29.04 3.12
CA CYS A 348 -34.47 29.71 2.02
C CYS A 348 -35.53 30.46 1.22
N GLU A 349 -35.31 31.73 0.93
CA GLU A 349 -36.19 32.53 0.07
C GLU A 349 -35.92 32.17 -1.40
N GLU A 350 -36.92 32.29 -2.21
CA GLU A 350 -36.84 32.10 -3.65
C GLU A 350 -35.99 33.21 -4.27
N ASP A 351 -35.11 32.82 -5.20
CA ASP A 351 -34.32 33.74 -6.00
C ASP A 351 -34.38 33.30 -7.47
N GLU A 352 -35.25 33.93 -8.23
CA GLU A 352 -35.43 33.62 -9.65
C GLU A 352 -34.17 33.90 -10.49
N GLU A 353 -33.32 34.90 -10.11
CA GLU A 353 -32.12 35.23 -10.85
C GLU A 353 -31.03 34.17 -10.66
N GLU A 354 -30.95 33.59 -9.46
CA GLU A 354 -30.03 32.52 -9.11
C GLU A 354 -30.66 31.13 -9.29
N GLY A 355 -31.93 31.00 -9.63
CA GLY A 355 -32.65 29.71 -9.77
C GLY A 355 -32.78 28.95 -8.46
N LEU A 356 -32.91 29.66 -7.33
CA LEU A 356 -33.07 29.05 -6.01
C LEU A 356 -34.56 28.90 -5.69
N PRO A 357 -35.05 27.69 -5.35
CA PRO A 357 -36.43 27.47 -4.96
C PRO A 357 -36.69 27.92 -3.52
N ALA A 358 -37.93 28.31 -3.24
CA ALA A 358 -38.41 28.58 -1.89
C ALA A 358 -38.45 27.30 -1.05
N LEU A 359 -37.73 27.28 0.09
CA LEU A 359 -37.73 26.18 1.04
C LEU A 359 -38.18 26.67 2.42
N SER A 360 -39.13 25.97 3.02
CA SER A 360 -39.63 26.27 4.37
C SER A 360 -39.09 25.25 5.38
N VAL A 361 -38.89 25.69 6.62
CA VAL A 361 -38.52 24.78 7.72
C VAL A 361 -39.57 23.66 7.86
N GLY A 362 -39.07 22.42 7.87
CA GLY A 362 -39.92 21.23 7.95
C GLY A 362 -40.27 20.60 6.60
N ASP A 363 -39.97 21.25 5.47
CA ASP A 363 -40.13 20.62 4.16
C ASP A 363 -39.28 19.35 4.11
N GLN A 364 -39.86 18.25 3.63
CA GLN A 364 -39.18 16.98 3.45
C GLN A 364 -38.82 16.81 1.99
N LEU A 365 -37.54 16.56 1.74
CA LEU A 365 -36.99 16.40 0.41
C LEU A 365 -36.45 14.98 0.26
N GLU A 366 -36.76 14.32 -0.84
CA GLU A 366 -36.20 13.03 -1.21
C GLU A 366 -35.31 13.21 -2.46
N VAL A 367 -34.04 12.91 -2.34
CA VAL A 367 -33.07 13.04 -3.46
C VAL A 367 -33.33 11.93 -4.47
N VAL A 368 -33.67 12.32 -5.71
CA VAL A 368 -34.00 11.39 -6.81
C VAL A 368 -32.75 11.16 -7.68
N ARG A 369 -32.18 12.24 -8.23
CA ARG A 369 -31.03 12.16 -9.16
C ARG A 369 -30.29 13.48 -9.21
N CYS A 370 -29.13 13.48 -9.86
CA CYS A 370 -28.40 14.69 -10.20
C CYS A 370 -28.25 14.78 -11.71
N ASP A 371 -28.73 15.85 -12.30
CA ASP A 371 -28.72 16.08 -13.73
C ASP A 371 -28.16 17.46 -14.06
N THR A 372 -27.79 17.65 -15.32
CA THR A 372 -27.54 18.97 -15.87
C THR A 372 -28.89 19.49 -16.38
N VAL A 373 -29.43 20.50 -15.71
CA VAL A 373 -30.75 21.06 -16.03
C VAL A 373 -30.55 22.37 -16.80
N GLU A 374 -31.23 22.51 -17.93
CA GLU A 374 -31.44 23.80 -18.57
C GLU A 374 -32.50 24.54 -17.75
N LEU A 375 -32.21 25.77 -17.31
CA LEU A 375 -33.17 26.66 -16.68
C LEU A 375 -34.23 27.08 -17.74
N ALA A 376 -35.14 26.19 -18.03
CA ALA A 376 -36.34 26.52 -18.78
C ALA A 376 -37.44 26.90 -17.77
N ARG A 377 -37.96 28.09 -17.93
CA ARG A 377 -39.17 28.56 -17.22
C ARG A 377 -40.34 27.62 -17.50
N ASP A 378 -41.04 27.35 -16.40
CA ASP A 378 -42.44 26.91 -16.37
C ASP A 378 -42.73 25.47 -16.87
N GLU A 379 -42.69 24.53 -15.90
CA GLU A 379 -43.73 23.53 -15.75
C GLU A 379 -43.61 22.92 -14.36
N GLU A 380 -44.40 23.41 -13.39
CA GLU A 380 -44.66 22.69 -12.13
C GLU A 380 -45.36 21.37 -12.50
N VAL A 381 -44.59 20.29 -12.46
CA VAL A 381 -45.14 18.95 -12.64
C VAL A 381 -45.60 18.44 -11.29
N GLU A 382 -46.87 18.76 -10.95
CA GLU A 382 -47.54 18.06 -9.85
C GLU A 382 -47.73 16.59 -10.22
N ARG A 383 -47.13 15.70 -9.44
CA ARG A 383 -47.39 14.26 -9.55
C ARG A 383 -48.66 13.87 -8.84
N GLU A 384 -49.31 12.78 -9.31
CA GLU A 384 -50.56 12.25 -8.73
C GLU A 384 -50.43 11.90 -7.22
N ASP A 385 -49.21 11.79 -6.66
CA ASP A 385 -48.96 11.52 -5.23
C ASP A 385 -48.83 12.78 -4.36
N GLY A 386 -49.05 13.98 -4.92
CA GLY A 386 -48.97 15.27 -4.22
C GLY A 386 -47.55 15.69 -3.86
N SER A 387 -46.53 15.13 -4.52
CA SER A 387 -45.13 15.57 -4.41
C SER A 387 -44.79 16.54 -5.54
N GLU A 388 -44.16 17.64 -5.19
CA GLU A 388 -43.62 18.66 -6.08
C GLU A 388 -42.17 18.30 -6.44
N GLU A 389 -41.81 18.29 -7.72
CA GLU A 389 -40.44 18.10 -8.15
C GLU A 389 -39.71 19.45 -8.13
N ILE A 390 -38.67 19.56 -7.34
CA ILE A 390 -37.86 20.78 -7.23
C ILE A 390 -36.41 20.53 -7.63
N PHE A 391 -35.72 21.58 -8.08
CA PHE A 391 -34.34 21.54 -8.49
C PHE A 391 -33.49 22.38 -7.54
N LEU A 392 -32.48 21.77 -6.90
CA LEU A 392 -31.51 22.47 -6.07
C LEU A 392 -30.19 22.59 -6.81
N PRO A 393 -29.76 23.79 -7.17
CA PRO A 393 -28.44 24.02 -7.72
C PRO A 393 -27.34 23.50 -6.77
N LEU A 394 -26.32 22.78 -7.29
CA LEU A 394 -25.29 22.20 -6.43
C LEU A 394 -24.50 23.25 -5.62
N TYR A 395 -24.49 24.51 -6.02
CA TYR A 395 -23.84 25.60 -5.27
C TYR A 395 -24.71 26.17 -4.14
N MET A 396 -25.99 25.77 -4.07
CA MET A 396 -26.93 26.27 -3.06
C MET A 396 -26.44 25.91 -1.66
N GLN A 397 -26.36 26.92 -0.79
CA GLN A 397 -26.15 26.72 0.64
C GLN A 397 -27.52 26.56 1.30
N GLY A 398 -27.61 25.60 2.21
CA GLY A 398 -28.86 25.32 2.95
C GLY A 398 -28.58 24.43 4.13
N HIS A 399 -29.48 24.34 5.07
CA HIS A 399 -29.33 23.47 6.23
C HIS A 399 -30.37 22.34 6.17
N PHE A 400 -29.89 21.14 5.97
CA PHE A 400 -30.69 19.94 5.82
C PHE A 400 -30.32 18.91 6.86
N VAL A 401 -31.28 18.15 7.35
CA VAL A 401 -31.05 17.06 8.31
C VAL A 401 -31.72 15.79 7.78
N GLU A 402 -30.95 14.69 7.78
CA GLU A 402 -31.44 13.37 7.37
C GLU A 402 -32.67 12.96 8.19
N VAL A 403 -33.73 12.50 7.52
CA VAL A 403 -34.95 11.99 8.17
C VAL A 403 -34.78 10.51 8.46
N ILE A 404 -34.62 10.18 9.75
CA ILE A 404 -34.50 8.81 10.22
C ILE A 404 -35.78 8.40 10.94
N ALA A 405 -36.51 7.45 10.38
CA ALA A 405 -37.76 6.94 10.96
C ALA A 405 -37.53 5.90 12.09
N ASP A 406 -36.27 5.69 12.48
CA ASP A 406 -35.85 4.58 13.33
C ASP A 406 -35.27 5.06 14.65
N ASN A 407 -35.78 4.50 15.76
CA ASN A 407 -35.31 4.78 17.13
C ASN A 407 -34.69 3.55 17.80
N LYS A 408 -34.35 2.50 17.03
CA LYS A 408 -33.83 1.25 17.55
C LYS A 408 -32.38 1.39 18.05
N LYS A 409 -31.99 0.43 18.88
CA LYS A 409 -30.62 0.29 19.40
C LYS A 409 -29.98 -0.92 18.73
N TYR A 410 -28.88 -0.71 18.06
CA TYR A 410 -28.18 -1.70 17.25
C TYR A 410 -26.85 -2.12 17.90
N ARG A 411 -26.43 -3.34 17.67
CA ARG A 411 -25.02 -3.74 17.81
C ARG A 411 -24.23 -3.31 16.57
N LEU A 412 -22.92 -3.23 16.70
CA LEU A 412 -22.05 -2.80 15.61
C LEU A 412 -22.21 -3.71 14.37
N LYS A 413 -22.29 -5.02 14.57
CA LYS A 413 -22.52 -6.00 13.51
C LYS A 413 -23.86 -5.79 12.80
N GLU A 414 -24.94 -5.54 13.55
CA GLU A 414 -26.27 -5.29 13.01
C GLU A 414 -26.33 -4.01 12.14
N LEU A 415 -25.53 -2.99 12.51
CA LEU A 415 -25.39 -1.77 11.71
C LEU A 415 -24.77 -2.06 10.35
N GLY A 416 -23.70 -2.89 10.31
CA GLY A 416 -23.04 -3.25 9.06
C GLY A 416 -23.87 -4.13 8.13
N GLU A 417 -24.79 -4.93 8.70
CA GLU A 417 -25.70 -5.78 7.93
C GLU A 417 -26.88 -5.00 7.33
N GLN A 418 -27.31 -3.91 7.98
CA GLN A 418 -28.54 -3.19 7.62
C GLN A 418 -28.29 -1.86 6.91
N PHE A 419 -27.13 -1.25 7.08
CA PHE A 419 -26.85 0.09 6.58
C PHE A 419 -25.48 0.15 5.90
N SER A 420 -25.38 1.00 4.88
CA SER A 420 -24.11 1.31 4.22
C SER A 420 -23.30 2.35 5.00
N TRP A 421 -21.98 2.30 4.86
CA TRP A 421 -21.06 3.30 5.39
C TRP A 421 -20.84 4.46 4.41
N PRO A 422 -20.54 5.68 4.88
CA PRO A 422 -20.43 6.10 6.28
C PRO A 422 -21.77 6.30 6.97
N LEU A 423 -21.80 6.09 8.30
CA LEU A 423 -23.02 6.17 9.11
C LEU A 423 -22.77 6.91 10.44
N ASP A 424 -23.59 7.90 10.74
CA ASP A 424 -23.50 8.66 11.99
C ASP A 424 -24.29 7.96 13.11
N VAL A 425 -23.63 7.75 14.24
CA VAL A 425 -24.18 6.99 15.37
C VAL A 425 -23.84 7.64 16.72
N LYS A 426 -24.54 7.23 17.76
CA LYS A 426 -24.20 7.55 19.15
C LYS A 426 -24.26 6.29 19.98
N VAL A 427 -23.28 6.11 20.87
CA VAL A 427 -23.33 5.05 21.89
C VAL A 427 -24.42 5.39 22.89
N VAL A 428 -25.36 4.48 23.07
CA VAL A 428 -26.50 4.63 24.02
C VAL A 428 -26.45 3.60 25.16
N SER A 429 -25.62 2.57 25.04
CA SER A 429 -25.30 1.63 26.10
C SER A 429 -23.83 1.23 25.95
N ARG A 430 -23.06 1.37 27.02
CA ARG A 430 -21.65 0.99 27.07
C ARG A 430 -21.49 -0.52 26.96
N ASP A 431 -20.29 -0.96 26.59
CA ASP A 431 -19.91 -2.36 26.73
C ASP A 431 -19.69 -2.68 28.22
N ALA A 432 -20.35 -3.72 28.71
CA ALA A 432 -20.23 -4.14 30.11
C ALA A 432 -18.87 -4.78 30.45
N LYS A 433 -18.12 -5.22 29.43
CA LYS A 433 -16.79 -5.82 29.61
C LYS A 433 -15.68 -4.78 29.80
N LEU A 434 -15.93 -3.52 29.42
CA LEU A 434 -14.99 -2.44 29.55
C LEU A 434 -15.22 -1.68 30.87
N GLU A 435 -14.18 -1.54 31.69
CA GLU A 435 -14.24 -0.69 32.91
C GLU A 435 -14.53 0.76 32.55
N ALA A 436 -13.80 1.29 31.55
CA ALA A 436 -14.00 2.61 30.97
C ALA A 436 -14.19 2.45 29.46
N ASP A 437 -15.37 2.76 28.98
CA ASP A 437 -15.67 2.70 27.57
C ASP A 437 -15.32 4.05 26.89
N PRO A 438 -14.27 4.10 26.06
CA PRO A 438 -13.80 5.36 25.48
C PRO A 438 -14.78 5.96 24.47
N LEU A 439 -15.75 5.21 23.96
CA LEU A 439 -16.75 5.69 23.00
C LEU A 439 -17.93 6.40 23.67
N VAL A 440 -18.08 6.24 24.98
CA VAL A 440 -19.17 6.90 25.73
C VAL A 440 -18.84 8.37 25.94
N GLY A 441 -19.84 9.22 25.75
CA GLY A 441 -19.72 10.67 25.93
C GLY A 441 -19.58 11.46 24.63
N PHE A 442 -19.28 10.81 23.50
CA PHE A 442 -19.32 11.49 22.22
C PHE A 442 -20.77 11.75 21.81
N PRO A 443 -21.11 12.99 21.41
CA PRO A 443 -22.46 13.33 20.92
C PRO A 443 -22.78 12.63 19.61
N CYS A 444 -21.78 12.44 18.77
CA CYS A 444 -21.86 11.76 17.50
C CYS A 444 -20.50 11.13 17.13
N LEU A 445 -20.56 9.91 16.64
CA LEU A 445 -19.46 9.16 16.03
C LEU A 445 -19.84 8.80 14.61
N ARG A 446 -18.93 8.93 13.67
CA ARG A 446 -19.10 8.45 12.29
C ARG A 446 -18.41 7.12 12.12
N ILE A 447 -19.15 6.12 11.71
CA ILE A 447 -18.58 4.87 11.22
C ILE A 447 -18.10 5.14 9.79
N GLU A 448 -16.79 5.06 9.57
CA GLU A 448 -16.17 5.34 8.27
C GLU A 448 -16.20 4.10 7.38
N ALA A 449 -15.76 2.97 7.92
CA ALA A 449 -15.65 1.71 7.19
C ALA A 449 -15.56 0.51 8.14
N ALA A 450 -15.86 -0.67 7.62
CA ALA A 450 -15.51 -1.95 8.23
C ALA A 450 -14.32 -2.56 7.47
N MET A 451 -13.40 -3.17 8.19
CA MET A 451 -12.18 -3.79 7.67
C MET A 451 -12.03 -5.20 8.21
N LEU A 452 -11.40 -6.04 7.41
CA LEU A 452 -10.95 -7.37 7.83
C LEU A 452 -9.44 -7.40 7.71
N GLU A 453 -8.74 -7.30 8.83
CA GLU A 453 -7.29 -7.11 8.89
C GLU A 453 -6.59 -8.36 9.43
N PRO A 454 -5.46 -8.78 8.83
CA PRO A 454 -4.62 -9.81 9.41
C PRO A 454 -4.13 -9.38 10.80
N SER A 455 -4.27 -10.27 11.78
CA SER A 455 -3.97 -9.92 13.16
C SER A 455 -3.34 -11.07 13.94
N ILE A 456 -2.62 -10.69 14.99
CA ILE A 456 -2.06 -11.59 15.99
C ILE A 456 -2.63 -11.20 17.35
N GLN A 457 -3.25 -12.17 18.03
CA GLN A 457 -3.65 -11.98 19.43
C GLN A 457 -2.45 -12.22 20.33
N ALA A 458 -2.09 -11.21 21.13
CA ALA A 458 -0.93 -11.24 21.99
C ALA A 458 -1.25 -10.82 23.41
N SER A 459 -0.38 -11.19 24.35
CA SER A 459 -0.34 -10.67 25.72
C SER A 459 1.10 -10.58 26.21
N PHE A 460 1.35 -9.75 27.20
CA PHE A 460 2.66 -9.75 27.86
C PHE A 460 2.82 -10.96 28.77
N LEU A 461 4.04 -11.46 28.88
CA LEU A 461 4.35 -12.62 29.74
C LEU A 461 3.99 -12.37 31.20
N HIS A 462 4.10 -11.14 31.68
CA HIS A 462 3.77 -10.72 33.04
C HIS A 462 2.27 -10.43 33.28
N ARG A 463 1.46 -10.33 32.18
CA ARG A 463 0.00 -10.13 32.20
C ARG A 463 -0.68 -11.01 31.15
N PRO A 464 -0.64 -12.33 31.30
CA PRO A 464 -1.12 -13.26 30.28
C PRO A 464 -2.66 -13.27 30.11
N ASP A 465 -3.38 -12.73 31.08
CA ASP A 465 -4.84 -12.56 31.12
C ASP A 465 -5.35 -11.33 30.33
N HIS A 466 -4.47 -10.37 30.04
CA HIS A 466 -4.82 -9.19 29.26
C HIS A 466 -4.33 -9.32 27.82
N ARG A 467 -5.24 -9.60 26.90
CA ARG A 467 -4.93 -9.76 25.46
C ARG A 467 -5.17 -8.46 24.70
N PHE A 468 -4.27 -8.19 23.80
CA PHE A 468 -4.41 -7.14 22.80
C PHE A 468 -4.26 -7.71 21.39
N GLU A 469 -4.76 -6.99 20.42
CA GLU A 469 -4.77 -7.42 19.02
C GLU A 469 -3.84 -6.51 18.21
N MET A 470 -2.85 -7.12 17.58
CA MET A 470 -1.89 -6.44 16.71
C MET A 470 -2.31 -6.61 15.26
N LEU A 471 -2.63 -5.52 14.60
CA LEU A 471 -2.92 -5.48 13.18
C LEU A 471 -1.59 -5.43 12.42
N THR A 472 -1.23 -6.54 11.80
CA THR A 472 0.14 -6.79 11.30
C THR A 472 0.54 -5.90 10.12
N GLN A 473 -0.41 -5.42 9.33
CA GLN A 473 -0.13 -4.50 8.21
C GLN A 473 0.26 -3.09 8.67
N TRP A 474 -0.05 -2.76 9.93
CA TRP A 474 0.12 -1.41 10.49
C TRP A 474 1.24 -1.31 11.53
N LEU A 475 1.87 -2.43 11.83
CA LEU A 475 2.97 -2.51 12.79
C LEU A 475 4.19 -3.17 12.13
N SER A 476 5.30 -2.43 12.08
CA SER A 476 6.58 -2.98 11.64
C SER A 476 7.38 -3.36 12.88
N MET A 477 7.63 -4.64 13.06
CA MET A 477 8.47 -5.17 14.13
C MET A 477 9.00 -6.54 13.76
N SER A 478 10.10 -6.95 14.37
CA SER A 478 10.65 -8.28 14.21
C SER A 478 10.72 -9.03 15.55
N VAL A 479 10.42 -10.31 15.48
CA VAL A 479 10.35 -11.20 16.65
C VAL A 479 11.10 -12.51 16.39
N SER A 480 11.42 -13.23 17.46
CA SER A 480 11.93 -14.59 17.37
C SER A 480 11.15 -15.51 18.30
N PHE A 481 10.83 -16.70 17.83
CA PHE A 481 10.22 -17.72 18.66
C PHE A 481 11.22 -18.23 19.69
N THR A 482 10.77 -18.36 20.93
CA THR A 482 11.60 -18.87 22.02
C THR A 482 11.16 -20.28 22.40
N ARG A 483 12.02 -21.01 23.13
CA ARG A 483 11.67 -22.30 23.74
C ARG A 483 11.15 -22.14 25.18
N GLU A 484 10.83 -20.93 25.58
CA GLU A 484 10.35 -20.63 26.93
C GLU A 484 8.96 -21.23 27.15
N ALA A 485 8.77 -21.83 28.31
CA ALA A 485 7.47 -22.40 28.68
C ALA A 485 6.44 -21.30 28.91
N LEU A 486 5.20 -21.59 28.52
CA LEU A 486 4.07 -20.70 28.82
C LEU A 486 3.86 -20.55 30.33
N PRO A 487 3.42 -19.38 30.82
CA PRO A 487 3.23 -19.12 32.25
C PRO A 487 2.05 -19.85 32.88
N TRP A 488 1.40 -20.74 32.16
CA TRP A 488 0.29 -21.59 32.63
C TRP A 488 0.51 -23.05 32.27
N PRO A 489 -0.11 -23.99 33.02
CA PRO A 489 -0.03 -25.40 32.72
C PRO A 489 -0.62 -25.77 31.34
N ALA A 490 -0.05 -26.79 30.70
CA ALA A 490 -0.55 -27.29 29.42
C ALA A 490 -2.06 -27.61 29.48
N GLY A 491 -2.81 -27.11 28.51
CA GLY A 491 -4.25 -27.30 28.40
C GLY A 491 -5.13 -26.33 29.22
N GLN A 492 -4.53 -25.41 29.98
CA GLN A 492 -5.27 -24.38 30.76
C GLN A 492 -4.94 -23.00 30.19
N THR A 493 -5.79 -22.49 29.32
CA THR A 493 -5.68 -21.09 28.89
C THR A 493 -6.39 -20.18 29.88
N PRO A 494 -5.77 -19.09 30.34
CA PRO A 494 -6.42 -18.15 31.25
C PRO A 494 -7.65 -17.49 30.61
N GLU A 495 -8.67 -17.19 31.44
CA GLU A 495 -9.75 -16.31 31.03
C GLU A 495 -9.17 -14.94 30.68
N CYS A 496 -9.56 -14.41 29.53
CA CYS A 496 -8.89 -13.25 28.97
C CYS A 496 -9.83 -12.09 28.75
N HIS A 497 -9.34 -10.91 29.08
CA HIS A 497 -9.91 -9.65 28.66
C HIS A 497 -9.20 -9.20 27.37
N ALA A 498 -9.97 -8.87 26.34
CA ALA A 498 -9.43 -8.36 25.09
C ALA A 498 -9.73 -6.86 24.94
N ASP A 499 -8.78 -6.09 24.44
CA ASP A 499 -9.01 -4.71 24.06
C ASP A 499 -9.97 -4.67 22.87
N LEU A 500 -11.16 -4.11 23.11
CA LEU A 500 -12.23 -4.04 22.09
C LEU A 500 -12.23 -2.71 21.34
N VAL A 501 -11.54 -1.70 21.84
CA VAL A 501 -11.48 -0.34 21.29
C VAL A 501 -10.06 0.19 21.38
N THR A 502 -9.48 0.51 20.25
CA THR A 502 -8.12 1.07 20.12
C THR A 502 -8.19 2.46 19.52
N GLU A 503 -7.64 3.49 20.18
CA GLU A 503 -7.51 4.82 19.59
C GLU A 503 -6.41 4.81 18.53
N VAL A 504 -6.66 5.49 17.40
CA VAL A 504 -5.71 5.64 16.29
C VAL A 504 -5.50 7.11 15.93
N THR A 505 -4.40 7.40 15.25
CA THR A 505 -4.03 8.77 14.86
C THR A 505 -4.68 9.17 13.54
N ASP A 506 -4.64 10.48 13.22
CA ASP A 506 -5.05 11.02 11.91
C ASP A 506 -4.24 10.38 10.76
N THR A 507 -3.00 9.97 11.03
CA THR A 507 -2.15 9.26 10.07
C THR A 507 -2.76 7.94 9.64
N PHE A 508 -3.34 7.18 10.57
CA PHE A 508 -4.05 5.93 10.24
C PHE A 508 -5.21 6.19 9.27
N LEU A 509 -6.06 7.18 9.57
CA LEU A 509 -7.19 7.53 8.72
C LEU A 509 -6.74 7.97 7.32
N TYR A 510 -5.66 8.75 7.25
CA TYR A 510 -5.10 9.20 5.98
C TYR A 510 -4.60 8.04 5.12
N GLU A 511 -3.76 7.17 5.67
CA GLU A 511 -3.23 6.00 4.94
C GLU A 511 -4.33 5.01 4.58
N PHE A 512 -5.29 4.79 5.46
CA PHE A 512 -6.46 3.96 5.17
C PHE A 512 -7.26 4.49 3.96
N ARG A 513 -7.54 5.79 3.93
CA ARG A 513 -8.25 6.42 2.80
C ARG A 513 -7.45 6.37 1.50
N LYS A 514 -6.14 6.47 1.59
CA LYS A 514 -5.25 6.36 0.44
C LYS A 514 -5.28 4.96 -0.18
N GLN A 515 -5.31 3.91 0.63
CA GLN A 515 -5.44 2.53 0.17
C GLN A 515 -6.79 2.25 -0.49
N GLY A 516 -7.88 2.81 0.05
CA GLY A 516 -9.24 2.61 -0.47
C GLY A 516 -9.59 3.44 -1.71
N ASN A 517 -8.88 4.53 -1.99
CA ASN A 517 -9.21 5.49 -3.05
C ASN A 517 -8.35 5.39 -4.31
N SER A 518 -7.57 4.32 -4.49
CA SER A 518 -6.68 4.22 -5.65
C SER A 518 -7.39 4.22 -7.00
N ASP A 519 -8.69 3.88 -7.06
CA ASP A 519 -9.45 3.75 -8.32
C ASP A 519 -10.74 4.60 -8.41
N ALA A 520 -11.17 5.25 -7.35
CA ALA A 520 -12.36 6.10 -7.42
C ALA A 520 -11.99 7.52 -7.87
N PRO A 521 -12.59 8.05 -8.94
CA PRO A 521 -12.39 9.44 -9.33
C PRO A 521 -12.84 10.36 -8.16
N PRO A 522 -12.08 11.42 -7.86
CA PRO A 522 -12.48 12.37 -6.84
C PRO A 522 -13.88 12.95 -7.18
N PRO A 523 -14.73 13.21 -6.19
CA PRO A 523 -16.05 13.79 -6.44
C PRO A 523 -15.88 15.09 -7.25
N PRO A 524 -16.80 15.36 -8.19
CA PRO A 524 -16.73 16.56 -9.01
C PRO A 524 -16.68 17.79 -8.11
N ARG A 525 -15.81 18.73 -8.44
CA ARG A 525 -15.68 19.96 -7.65
C ARG A 525 -16.98 20.75 -7.71
N PRO A 526 -17.44 21.37 -6.61
CA PRO A 526 -18.62 22.21 -6.63
C PRO A 526 -18.44 23.32 -7.70
N PRO A 527 -19.46 23.61 -8.49
CA PRO A 527 -19.41 24.65 -9.51
C PRO A 527 -19.08 25.99 -8.85
N LYS A 528 -18.16 26.73 -9.43
CA LYS A 528 -17.83 28.07 -8.94
C LYS A 528 -18.99 28.99 -9.20
N ARG A 529 -19.46 29.69 -8.17
CA ARG A 529 -20.43 30.78 -8.31
C ARG A 529 -19.84 31.82 -9.26
N ASN A 530 -20.47 32.05 -10.40
CA ASN A 530 -20.12 33.16 -11.29
C ASN A 530 -20.55 34.48 -10.60
N LEU A 531 -19.68 35.06 -9.80
CA LEU A 531 -19.82 36.45 -9.37
C LEU A 531 -19.66 37.30 -10.63
N SER A 532 -20.78 37.61 -11.28
CA SER A 532 -20.86 38.73 -12.20
C SER A 532 -20.49 39.96 -11.42
N SER A 533 -19.30 40.52 -11.73
CA SER A 533 -18.76 41.71 -11.16
C SER A 533 -19.78 42.86 -11.20
N ALA A 534 -20.32 43.20 -10.04
CA ALA A 534 -20.95 44.49 -9.83
C ALA A 534 -19.88 45.55 -10.01
N THR A 535 -19.92 46.25 -11.09
CA THR A 535 -19.14 47.40 -11.46
C THR A 535 -19.28 48.49 -10.41
N SER A 536 -18.26 48.72 -9.62
CA SER A 536 -18.05 50.02 -9.00
C SER A 536 -17.10 50.80 -9.88
N SER A 537 -17.69 51.83 -10.51
CA SER A 537 -16.98 52.90 -11.21
C SER A 537 -15.99 53.61 -10.30
N ASN A 538 -14.74 53.80 -10.74
CA ASN A 538 -14.10 55.14 -10.76
C ASN A 538 -12.74 55.10 -11.47
N THR A 539 -12.69 55.95 -12.54
CA THR A 539 -11.61 56.83 -13.05
C THR A 539 -10.20 56.25 -13.20
N SER A 540 -9.58 56.25 -14.32
CA SER A 540 -9.24 57.29 -15.28
C SER A 540 -8.20 56.80 -16.30
N SER A 541 -8.46 57.20 -17.54
CA SER A 541 -7.51 57.65 -18.57
C SER A 541 -6.56 56.71 -19.30
N LYS A 542 -6.83 56.68 -20.56
CA LYS A 542 -6.10 57.01 -21.80
C LYS A 542 -5.71 55.87 -22.75
N LYS A 543 -6.41 55.99 -23.93
CA LYS A 543 -5.92 55.92 -25.33
C LYS A 543 -5.25 54.61 -25.80
N THR A 544 -5.60 54.00 -26.93
CA THR A 544 -5.93 54.49 -28.27
C THR A 544 -6.51 53.37 -29.14
N SER A 545 -7.54 53.71 -29.86
CA SER A 545 -7.96 53.38 -31.23
C SER A 545 -7.41 52.16 -31.97
N LYS A 546 -8.28 51.28 -32.50
CA LYS A 546 -8.64 51.28 -33.93
C LYS A 546 -9.79 50.32 -34.23
N ALA A 547 -10.69 50.85 -35.02
CA ALA A 547 -11.92 50.31 -35.55
C ALA A 547 -11.74 49.11 -36.49
N ARG A 548 -12.71 48.17 -36.58
CA ARG A 548 -13.57 48.08 -37.74
C ARG A 548 -14.50 46.87 -37.73
N LYS A 549 -15.76 47.15 -37.97
CA LYS A 549 -16.84 46.53 -38.71
C LYS A 549 -17.63 45.35 -38.13
N SER A 550 -18.81 45.77 -37.73
CA SER A 550 -20.17 45.25 -37.99
C SER A 550 -20.36 43.85 -38.58
N ARG A 551 -21.05 43.01 -37.87
CA ARG A 551 -22.22 42.25 -38.35
C ARG A 551 -23.10 41.84 -37.18
N GLU A 552 -24.31 42.40 -37.09
CA GLU A 552 -25.46 41.77 -36.46
C GLU A 552 -25.94 40.61 -37.37
N PRO A 553 -26.79 39.68 -36.96
CA PRO A 553 -27.49 39.44 -35.69
C PRO A 553 -27.46 37.95 -35.31
N ASP A 554 -27.64 37.60 -34.10
CA ASP A 554 -28.71 36.67 -33.68
C ASP A 554 -28.82 36.70 -32.16
N LYS A 555 -29.94 37.12 -31.65
CA LYS A 555 -30.31 37.00 -30.26
C LYS A 555 -30.74 35.57 -29.99
N SER A 556 -29.79 34.69 -29.74
CA SER A 556 -30.05 33.50 -28.93
C SER A 556 -29.60 33.85 -27.51
N VAL A 557 -30.56 33.95 -26.63
CA VAL A 557 -30.36 34.02 -25.18
C VAL A 557 -29.52 32.80 -24.79
N PRO A 558 -28.37 32.93 -24.14
CA PRO A 558 -27.62 31.77 -23.68
C PRO A 558 -28.41 31.12 -22.56
N THR A 559 -29.02 29.98 -22.83
CA THR A 559 -29.56 29.06 -21.83
C THR A 559 -28.39 28.65 -20.93
N LYS A 560 -28.45 29.03 -19.65
CA LYS A 560 -27.46 28.59 -18.65
C LYS A 560 -27.74 27.13 -18.31
N GLU A 561 -26.95 26.22 -18.81
CA GLU A 561 -26.89 24.84 -18.30
C GLU A 561 -26.29 24.84 -16.89
N MET A 562 -26.93 24.20 -15.94
CA MET A 562 -26.53 24.15 -14.55
C MET A 562 -26.72 22.74 -13.97
N ALA A 563 -25.70 22.26 -13.25
CA ALA A 563 -25.80 21.02 -12.51
C ALA A 563 -26.70 21.22 -11.27
N ALA A 564 -27.79 20.48 -11.18
CA ALA A 564 -28.77 20.58 -10.11
C ALA A 564 -29.20 19.19 -9.61
N LEU A 565 -29.57 19.11 -8.33
CA LEU A 565 -30.22 17.95 -7.74
C LEU A 565 -31.73 18.02 -8.03
N THR A 566 -32.30 16.95 -8.51
CA THR A 566 -33.75 16.74 -8.63
C THR A 566 -34.22 16.08 -7.35
N LEU A 567 -35.21 16.72 -6.66
CA LEU A 567 -35.76 16.24 -5.41
C LEU A 567 -37.30 16.25 -5.48
N ASN A 568 -37.93 15.31 -4.78
CA ASN A 568 -39.35 15.33 -4.51
C ASN A 568 -39.60 16.04 -3.17
N LYS A 569 -40.36 17.13 -3.18
CA LYS A 569 -40.71 17.91 -2.01
C LYS A 569 -42.09 17.49 -1.50
N ARG A 570 -42.22 17.22 -0.20
CA ARG A 570 -43.48 16.97 0.50
C ARG A 570 -43.65 17.99 1.61
N ARG A 571 -44.83 18.61 1.69
CA ARG A 571 -45.15 19.47 2.83
C ARG A 571 -45.39 18.60 4.07
N PRO A 572 -44.96 19.02 5.26
CA PRO A 572 -45.29 18.31 6.49
C PRO A 572 -46.81 18.31 6.68
N PRO A 573 -47.42 17.24 7.24
CA PRO A 573 -48.81 17.24 7.60
C PRO A 573 -49.13 18.40 8.54
N ALA A 574 -50.18 19.15 8.28
CA ALA A 574 -50.59 20.27 9.11
C ALA A 574 -50.69 19.83 10.58
N PRO A 575 -50.23 20.63 11.54
CA PRO A 575 -50.35 20.28 12.95
C PRO A 575 -51.81 20.08 13.27
N PRO A 576 -52.18 19.06 14.08
CA PRO A 576 -53.56 18.83 14.45
C PRO A 576 -54.14 20.09 15.09
N THR A 577 -55.26 20.59 14.54
CA THR A 577 -55.98 21.72 15.08
C THR A 577 -56.21 21.48 16.58
N PRO A 578 -55.92 22.46 17.46
CA PRO A 578 -56.19 22.29 18.88
C PRO A 578 -57.68 22.05 19.07
N VAL A 579 -58.02 20.87 19.56
CA VAL A 579 -59.39 20.55 19.99
C VAL A 579 -59.69 21.48 21.14
N SER A 580 -60.58 22.44 20.91
CA SER A 580 -61.12 23.30 21.94
C SER A 580 -61.92 22.43 22.95
N THR A 581 -61.29 22.13 24.05
CA THR A 581 -61.93 21.54 25.21
C THR A 581 -62.87 22.62 25.77
N PRO A 582 -64.21 22.36 25.94
CA PRO A 582 -65.06 23.31 26.59
C PRO A 582 -64.65 23.40 28.08
N PHE A 583 -64.49 24.63 28.55
CA PHE A 583 -64.27 24.93 29.95
C PHE A 583 -65.42 24.36 30.81
N PRO A 584 -65.19 23.62 31.88
CA PRO A 584 -66.27 23.32 32.85
C PRO A 584 -66.57 24.57 33.66
N CYS A 585 -67.90 24.94 33.68
CA CYS A 585 -68.40 25.96 34.52
C CYS A 585 -68.12 25.69 35.99
N MET A 586 -67.45 26.64 36.66
CA MET A 586 -67.40 26.67 38.14
C MET A 586 -68.76 26.84 38.69
N HIS A 587 -69.24 25.85 39.44
CA HIS A 587 -70.29 26.01 40.42
C HIS A 587 -69.63 26.28 41.79
N ASP A 588 -69.87 27.49 42.28
CA ASP A 588 -69.71 27.84 43.69
C ASP A 588 -70.58 26.91 44.56
N SER A 589 -69.96 26.33 45.56
CA SER A 589 -70.67 25.96 46.77
C SER A 589 -69.75 26.17 47.95
N GLU A 590 -70.05 27.22 48.67
CA GLU A 590 -69.67 27.44 50.09
C GLU A 590 -70.14 26.30 50.96
N ARG A 591 -69.41 26.11 52.03
CA ARG A 591 -69.71 25.81 53.45
C ARG A 591 -69.09 24.57 54.06
N ASP A 592 -68.44 24.95 55.10
CA ASP A 592 -68.42 24.43 56.48
C ASP A 592 -67.82 23.05 56.78
N VAL A 593 -66.80 23.10 57.54
CA VAL A 593 -66.39 22.78 58.89
C VAL A 593 -64.85 22.46 58.87
#